data_d3c86443dffc94176fff431ca99bb6f9
#
_entry.id   d3c86443dffc94176fff431ca99bb6f9
#
_cell.length_a   1.000
_cell.length_b   1.000
_cell.length_c   1.000
_cell.angle_alpha   90.00
_cell.angle_beta   90.00
_cell.angle_gamma   90.00
#
_symmetry.space_group_name_H-M   'P 1'
#
loop_
_entity.id
_entity.type
_entity.pdbx_description
1 polymer ?
#
loop_
_entity_poly.entity_id
_entity_poly.type
_entity_poly.pdbx_seq_one_letter_code
_entity_poly.pdbx_strand_id
1 'polypeptide(L)'
;MINAYSLAAEVLYGDMDKTYPIINQSEMKLRDKTMKLSEKTLTLLKNFSNINQSILFKQGSSLRTISVMKNILAEATIDEDLPADFGIYDLGQFLNGLALHQRPELDFQNDGFVYIKEGRMRSKYFFADPKVIVTPPEKEITLPSEDVSFTLSTDQLDKLLKAAGIYQLPDLAVVGKNGVVKILVRDKKNDTSNDFAITVGETDESFEFNFKVENIKILPGTYDVVVSKKLLSR
;
A
#
# COMPACT_ATOMS: atom_id res chain seq x y z
N MET A 1 -35.22 -27.82 13.60
CA MET A 1 -35.17 -27.28 12.21
C MET A 1 -34.20 -28.13 11.43
N ILE A 2 -34.71 -28.90 10.48
CA ILE A 2 -33.91 -29.75 9.59
C ILE A 2 -33.21 -28.81 8.62
N ASN A 3 -31.89 -28.92 8.55
CA ASN A 3 -31.06 -28.04 7.73
C ASN A 3 -31.34 -28.34 6.25
N ALA A 4 -31.61 -27.34 5.42
CA ALA A 4 -31.96 -27.48 4.00
C ALA A 4 -30.93 -28.29 3.18
N TYR A 5 -29.68 -28.34 3.63
CA TYR A 5 -28.61 -29.15 3.02
C TYR A 5 -28.73 -30.65 3.31
N SER A 6 -29.27 -31.01 4.47
CA SER A 6 -29.57 -32.42 4.79
C SER A 6 -30.70 -32.96 3.92
N LEU A 7 -31.71 -32.13 3.68
CA LEU A 7 -32.85 -32.50 2.81
C LEU A 7 -32.44 -32.65 1.31
N ALA A 8 -31.54 -31.78 0.85
CA ALA A 8 -31.03 -31.88 -0.53
C ALA A 8 -30.14 -33.11 -0.75
N ALA A 9 -29.38 -33.54 0.25
CA ALA A 9 -28.59 -34.76 0.21
C ALA A 9 -29.50 -36.02 0.17
N GLU A 10 -30.57 -36.07 0.96
CA GLU A 10 -31.53 -37.18 0.96
C GLU A 10 -32.32 -37.28 -0.35
N VAL A 11 -32.67 -36.14 -0.97
CA VAL A 11 -33.43 -36.12 -2.22
C VAL A 11 -32.55 -36.46 -3.43
N LEU A 12 -31.26 -36.12 -3.43
CA LEU A 12 -30.38 -36.34 -4.57
C LEU A 12 -29.62 -37.67 -4.53
N TYR A 13 -29.54 -38.34 -3.37
CA TYR A 13 -28.68 -39.52 -3.16
C TYR A 13 -29.43 -40.71 -2.53
N GLY A 14 -30.73 -40.71 -2.61
CA GLY A 14 -31.52 -41.88 -2.29
C GLY A 14 -31.07 -43.07 -3.12
N ASP A 15 -30.49 -44.06 -2.48
CA ASP A 15 -30.16 -45.36 -3.05
C ASP A 15 -29.01 -45.43 -4.05
N MET A 16 -27.82 -44.98 -3.66
CA MET A 16 -26.58 -45.40 -4.32
C MET A 16 -25.45 -45.54 -3.35
N ASP A 17 -24.86 -46.74 -3.32
CA ASP A 17 -23.65 -47.15 -2.58
C ASP A 17 -22.36 -46.45 -3.08
N LYS A 18 -22.43 -45.13 -3.25
CA LYS A 18 -21.28 -44.26 -3.57
C LYS A 18 -21.14 -43.24 -2.48
N THR A 19 -20.18 -43.45 -1.60
CA THR A 19 -19.66 -42.44 -0.63
C THR A 19 -19.09 -41.26 -1.41
N TYR A 20 -19.94 -40.25 -1.72
CA TYR A 20 -19.45 -38.95 -2.10
C TYR A 20 -18.94 -38.27 -0.85
N PRO A 21 -17.76 -37.61 -0.87
CA PRO A 21 -17.29 -36.88 0.29
C PRO A 21 -18.30 -35.76 0.58
N ILE A 22 -18.96 -35.88 1.74
CA ILE A 22 -19.77 -34.78 2.28
C ILE A 22 -18.78 -33.65 2.58
N ILE A 23 -18.79 -32.60 1.77
CA ILE A 23 -18.00 -31.38 2.06
C ILE A 23 -18.59 -30.80 3.33
N ASN A 24 -17.86 -30.97 4.43
CA ASN A 24 -18.27 -30.49 5.73
C ASN A 24 -18.30 -28.95 5.71
N GLN A 25 -19.31 -28.31 6.32
CA GLN A 25 -19.41 -26.85 6.42
C GLN A 25 -18.15 -26.21 7.08
N SER A 26 -17.41 -26.97 7.91
CA SER A 26 -16.12 -26.57 8.44
C SER A 26 -15.03 -26.53 7.37
N GLU A 27 -15.07 -27.42 6.36
CA GLU A 27 -14.13 -27.42 5.23
C GLU A 27 -14.43 -26.31 4.22
N MET A 28 -15.71 -25.98 4.01
CA MET A 28 -16.07 -24.78 3.23
C MET A 28 -15.61 -23.49 3.91
N LYS A 29 -15.83 -23.33 5.24
CA LYS A 29 -15.29 -22.19 6.00
C LYS A 29 -13.77 -22.15 6.03
N LEU A 30 -13.10 -23.29 5.92
CA LEU A 30 -11.64 -23.39 5.87
C LEU A 30 -11.06 -22.94 4.53
N ARG A 31 -11.74 -23.18 3.41
CA ARG A 31 -11.31 -22.73 2.08
C ARG A 31 -11.42 -21.22 1.91
N ASP A 32 -12.38 -20.58 2.58
CA ASP A 32 -12.58 -19.13 2.53
C ASP A 32 -11.55 -18.33 3.38
N LYS A 33 -10.68 -19.02 4.12
CA LYS A 33 -9.65 -18.40 4.98
C LYS A 33 -8.23 -18.46 4.39
N THR A 34 -8.08 -19.00 3.20
CA THR A 34 -6.79 -19.03 2.50
C THR A 34 -6.78 -18.07 1.34
N MET A 35 -5.65 -17.35 1.16
CA MET A 35 -5.49 -16.41 0.06
C MET A 35 -4.04 -16.35 -0.42
N LYS A 36 -3.86 -15.84 -1.62
CA LYS A 36 -2.55 -15.52 -2.21
C LYS A 36 -2.50 -14.03 -2.49
N LEU A 37 -1.35 -13.43 -2.24
CA LEU A 37 -1.11 -12.04 -2.61
C LEU A 37 -0.54 -11.99 -4.04
N SER A 38 -1.07 -11.10 -4.85
CA SER A 38 -0.56 -10.82 -6.20
C SER A 38 0.78 -10.10 -6.14
N GLU A 39 1.57 -10.18 -7.20
CA GLU A 39 2.83 -9.44 -7.32
C GLU A 39 2.62 -7.92 -7.19
N LYS A 40 1.47 -7.42 -7.65
CA LYS A 40 1.07 -6.03 -7.51
C LYS A 40 0.91 -5.65 -6.03
N THR A 41 0.19 -6.46 -5.26
CA THR A 41 0.00 -6.25 -3.83
C THR A 41 1.33 -6.38 -3.06
N LEU A 42 2.17 -7.34 -3.40
CA LEU A 42 3.50 -7.47 -2.80
C LEU A 42 4.38 -6.25 -3.08
N THR A 43 4.31 -5.69 -4.29
CA THR A 43 5.03 -4.46 -4.67
C THR A 43 4.53 -3.25 -3.88
N LEU A 44 3.21 -3.11 -3.71
CA LEU A 44 2.61 -2.08 -2.86
C LEU A 44 3.06 -2.20 -1.41
N LEU A 45 3.02 -3.40 -0.85
CA LEU A 45 3.44 -3.65 0.54
C LEU A 45 4.94 -3.37 0.75
N LYS A 46 5.79 -3.68 -0.23
CA LYS A 46 7.22 -3.29 -0.22
C LYS A 46 7.39 -1.77 -0.21
N ASN A 47 6.57 -1.04 -0.96
CA ASN A 47 6.57 0.42 -0.93
C ASN A 47 6.08 0.93 0.44
N PHE A 48 4.98 0.40 0.96
CA PHE A 48 4.40 0.78 2.25
C PHE A 48 5.38 0.52 3.41
N SER A 49 6.19 -0.54 3.36
CA SER A 49 7.22 -0.81 4.37
C SER A 49 8.31 0.28 4.44
N ASN A 50 8.51 1.06 3.37
CA ASN A 50 9.39 2.23 3.38
C ASN A 50 8.72 3.47 4.02
N ILE A 51 7.39 3.49 4.13
CA ILE A 51 6.63 4.57 4.76
C ILE A 51 6.49 4.30 6.25
N ASN A 52 6.06 3.08 6.60
CA ASN A 52 5.90 2.63 7.98
C ASN A 52 6.30 1.15 8.09
N GLN A 53 7.11 0.83 9.09
CA GLN A 53 7.52 -0.54 9.38
C GLN A 53 6.33 -1.43 9.76
N SER A 54 5.27 -0.87 10.35
CA SER A 54 4.09 -1.61 10.77
C SER A 54 2.86 -1.25 9.93
N ILE A 55 1.91 -2.17 9.82
CA ILE A 55 0.64 -1.94 9.11
C ILE A 55 -0.50 -2.67 9.81
N LEU A 56 -1.66 -2.01 9.86
CA LEU A 56 -2.93 -2.65 10.21
C LEU A 56 -3.71 -2.91 8.92
N PHE A 57 -3.83 -4.17 8.58
CA PHE A 57 -4.73 -4.62 7.51
C PHE A 57 -6.16 -4.57 8.01
N LYS A 58 -7.05 -4.05 7.18
CA LYS A 58 -8.49 -4.06 7.40
C LYS A 58 -9.15 -5.07 6.48
N GLN A 59 -10.23 -5.69 6.95
CA GLN A 59 -11.05 -6.55 6.11
C GLN A 59 -11.48 -5.81 4.84
N GLY A 60 -11.46 -6.49 3.68
CA GLY A 60 -11.77 -5.93 2.37
C GLY A 60 -10.52 -5.70 1.51
N SER A 61 -10.62 -4.82 0.53
CA SER A 61 -9.59 -4.62 -0.51
C SER A 61 -8.83 -3.30 -0.40
N SER A 62 -8.95 -2.57 0.70
CA SER A 62 -8.26 -1.29 0.91
C SER A 62 -7.02 -1.47 1.79
N LEU A 63 -5.88 -0.98 1.31
CA LEU A 63 -4.66 -0.86 2.10
C LEU A 63 -4.38 0.61 2.40
N ARG A 64 -4.10 0.91 3.65
CA ARG A 64 -3.76 2.28 4.09
C ARG A 64 -2.57 2.24 5.05
N THR A 65 -1.67 3.18 4.89
CA THR A 65 -0.54 3.36 5.82
C THR A 65 -0.26 4.84 6.05
N ILE A 66 0.33 5.16 7.18
CA ILE A 66 0.79 6.52 7.51
C ILE A 66 2.17 6.42 8.16
N SER A 67 3.07 7.33 7.80
CA SER A 67 4.39 7.40 8.43
C SER A 67 4.27 7.69 9.93
N VAL A 68 5.27 7.26 10.70
CA VAL A 68 5.34 7.51 12.15
C VAL A 68 5.25 9.01 12.47
N MET A 69 5.87 9.86 11.64
CA MET A 69 5.83 11.32 11.74
C MET A 69 4.51 11.92 11.23
N LYS A 70 3.59 11.09 10.69
CA LYS A 70 2.29 11.50 10.15
C LYS A 70 2.35 12.54 9.02
N ASN A 71 3.45 12.55 8.28
CA ASN A 71 3.68 13.46 7.14
C ASN A 71 3.53 12.78 5.77
N ILE A 72 3.36 11.46 5.72
CA ILE A 72 3.09 10.69 4.51
C ILE A 72 1.91 9.76 4.78
N LEU A 73 0.85 9.90 4.00
CA LEU A 73 -0.28 8.98 3.96
C LEU A 73 -0.30 8.30 2.60
N ALA A 74 -0.45 6.99 2.57
CA ALA A 74 -0.65 6.24 1.33
C ALA A 74 -1.87 5.33 1.45
N GLU A 75 -2.61 5.25 0.35
CA GLU A 75 -3.80 4.42 0.22
C GLU A 75 -3.81 3.74 -1.14
N ALA A 76 -4.24 2.49 -1.18
CA ALA A 76 -4.35 1.72 -2.41
C ALA A 76 -5.46 0.69 -2.31
N THR A 77 -6.09 0.40 -3.45
CA THR A 77 -7.00 -0.74 -3.60
C THR A 77 -6.24 -1.92 -4.20
N ILE A 78 -6.40 -3.09 -3.61
CA ILE A 78 -5.82 -4.36 -4.06
C ILE A 78 -6.89 -5.25 -4.68
N ASP A 79 -6.44 -6.26 -5.42
CA ASP A 79 -7.34 -7.19 -6.10
C ASP A 79 -7.88 -8.27 -5.14
N GLU A 80 -7.22 -8.47 -4.00
CA GLU A 80 -7.59 -9.43 -2.97
C GLU A 80 -8.61 -8.85 -1.99
N ASP A 81 -9.46 -9.72 -1.47
CA ASP A 81 -10.37 -9.42 -0.37
C ASP A 81 -9.82 -10.02 0.92
N LEU A 82 -9.31 -9.16 1.80
CA LEU A 82 -8.72 -9.58 3.07
C LEU A 82 -9.81 -10.11 4.01
N PRO A 83 -9.63 -11.31 4.59
CA PRO A 83 -10.70 -12.01 5.31
C PRO A 83 -11.02 -11.43 6.69
N ALA A 84 -10.12 -10.64 7.27
CA ALA A 84 -10.25 -10.06 8.62
C ALA A 84 -9.27 -8.91 8.84
N ASP A 85 -9.45 -8.19 9.95
CA ASP A 85 -8.47 -7.22 10.45
C ASP A 85 -7.31 -7.95 11.12
N PHE A 86 -6.05 -7.57 10.80
CA PHE A 86 -4.86 -8.08 11.48
C PHE A 86 -3.71 -7.09 11.40
N GLY A 87 -2.89 -7.07 12.44
CA GLY A 87 -1.72 -6.19 12.57
C GLY A 87 -0.42 -6.91 12.23
N ILE A 88 0.45 -6.27 11.45
CA ILE A 88 1.83 -6.70 11.21
C ILE A 88 2.76 -5.63 11.80
N TYR A 89 3.59 -6.03 12.77
CA TYR A 89 4.52 -5.13 13.43
C TYR A 89 5.73 -4.80 12.58
N ASP A 90 6.28 -5.80 11.88
CA ASP A 90 7.41 -5.65 10.97
C ASP A 90 7.03 -6.17 9.58
N LEU A 91 6.58 -5.24 8.73
CA LEU A 91 6.15 -5.55 7.37
C LEU A 91 7.31 -6.07 6.51
N GLY A 92 8.53 -5.57 6.74
CA GLY A 92 9.72 -6.07 6.05
C GLY A 92 10.00 -7.54 6.38
N GLN A 93 9.95 -7.90 7.67
CA GLN A 93 10.11 -9.29 8.12
C GLN A 93 9.00 -10.19 7.56
N PHE A 94 7.75 -9.72 7.55
CA PHE A 94 6.62 -10.46 6.98
C PHE A 94 6.82 -10.74 5.50
N LEU A 95 7.20 -9.72 4.72
CA LEU A 95 7.49 -9.84 3.28
C LEU A 95 8.67 -10.78 2.99
N ASN A 96 9.72 -10.71 3.82
CA ASN A 96 10.85 -11.64 3.72
C ASN A 96 10.43 -13.07 4.06
N GLY A 97 9.51 -13.26 5.02
CA GLY A 97 8.91 -14.55 5.33
C GLY A 97 8.10 -15.12 4.16
N LEU A 98 7.35 -14.29 3.44
CA LEU A 98 6.66 -14.68 2.20
C LEU A 98 7.65 -15.09 1.11
N ALA A 99 8.75 -14.36 0.97
CA ALA A 99 9.78 -14.61 -0.05
C ALA A 99 10.58 -15.91 0.15
N LEU A 100 10.46 -16.59 1.29
CA LEU A 100 10.97 -17.96 1.48
C LEU A 100 10.23 -18.99 0.62
N HIS A 101 9.08 -18.64 0.09
CA HIS A 101 8.20 -19.48 -0.70
C HIS A 101 8.10 -18.92 -2.12
N GLN A 102 7.99 -19.80 -3.13
CA GLN A 102 7.80 -19.37 -4.52
C GLN A 102 6.33 -18.96 -4.79
N ARG A 103 5.39 -19.65 -4.14
CA ARG A 103 3.94 -19.42 -4.30
C ARG A 103 3.27 -19.48 -2.92
N PRO A 104 3.55 -18.51 -2.04
CA PRO A 104 3.02 -18.51 -0.70
C PRO A 104 1.49 -18.42 -0.69
N GLU A 105 0.88 -19.22 0.17
CA GLU A 105 -0.53 -19.14 0.51
C GLU A 105 -0.67 -18.78 1.97
N LEU A 106 -1.43 -17.73 2.24
CA LEU A 106 -1.75 -17.26 3.58
C LEU A 106 -2.98 -18.01 4.09
N ASP A 107 -2.87 -18.60 5.28
CA ASP A 107 -3.94 -19.37 5.91
C ASP A 107 -4.31 -18.76 7.25
N PHE A 108 -5.48 -18.13 7.32
CA PHE A 108 -6.02 -17.35 8.43
C PHE A 108 -6.92 -18.18 9.35
N GLN A 109 -6.56 -19.42 9.65
CA GLN A 109 -7.37 -20.31 10.52
C GLN A 109 -7.39 -19.90 12.00
N ASN A 110 -6.58 -18.93 12.41
CA ASN A 110 -6.43 -18.50 13.78
C ASN A 110 -6.42 -16.98 13.91
N ASP A 111 -7.03 -16.45 14.97
CA ASP A 111 -7.15 -15.01 15.20
C ASP A 111 -5.84 -14.35 15.67
N GLY A 112 -4.84 -15.14 16.10
CA GLY A 112 -3.57 -14.61 16.63
C GLY A 112 -2.39 -14.70 15.67
N PHE A 113 -2.50 -15.39 14.54
CA PHE A 113 -1.41 -15.60 13.59
C PHE A 113 -1.91 -16.08 12.23
N VAL A 114 -1.06 -15.94 11.22
CA VAL A 114 -1.25 -16.53 9.88
C VAL A 114 -0.20 -17.62 9.64
N TYR A 115 -0.59 -18.70 8.98
CA TYR A 115 0.36 -19.61 8.36
C TYR A 115 0.68 -19.16 6.94
N ILE A 116 1.97 -19.12 6.62
CA ILE A 116 2.48 -18.98 5.25
C ILE A 116 2.86 -20.38 4.79
N LYS A 117 2.20 -20.89 3.76
CA LYS A 117 2.31 -22.31 3.33
C LYS A 117 2.71 -22.40 1.87
N GLU A 118 3.49 -23.43 1.54
CA GLU A 118 3.71 -23.92 0.17
C GLU A 118 4.07 -25.40 0.21
N GLY A 119 3.22 -26.26 -0.34
CA GLY A 119 3.43 -27.71 -0.33
C GLY A 119 3.61 -28.25 1.07
N ARG A 120 4.84 -28.74 1.38
CA ARG A 120 5.20 -29.26 2.71
C ARG A 120 5.85 -28.22 3.63
N MET A 121 6.12 -27.01 3.13
CA MET A 121 6.72 -25.93 3.90
C MET A 121 5.64 -25.10 4.57
N ARG A 122 5.92 -24.67 5.81
CA ARG A 122 5.02 -23.83 6.58
C ARG A 122 5.80 -22.93 7.53
N SER A 123 5.50 -21.65 7.50
CA SER A 123 5.92 -20.68 8.51
C SER A 123 4.71 -20.23 9.32
N LYS A 124 4.92 -19.78 10.54
CA LYS A 124 3.90 -19.13 11.38
C LYS A 124 4.34 -17.71 11.64
N TYR A 125 3.46 -16.74 11.36
CA TYR A 125 3.69 -15.33 11.65
C TYR A 125 2.61 -14.82 12.60
N PHE A 126 3.01 -14.33 13.79
CA PHE A 126 2.08 -13.81 14.80
C PHE A 126 1.66 -12.40 14.48
N PHE A 127 0.38 -12.08 14.71
CA PHE A 127 -0.16 -10.76 14.56
C PHE A 127 0.26 -9.87 15.73
N ALA A 128 0.41 -8.59 15.45
CA ALA A 128 0.64 -7.56 16.47
C ALA A 128 -0.69 -7.05 17.04
N ASP A 129 -0.65 -6.59 18.28
CA ASP A 129 -1.77 -5.84 18.86
C ASP A 129 -1.98 -4.55 18.01
N PRO A 130 -3.19 -4.29 17.48
CA PRO A 130 -3.49 -3.07 16.72
C PRO A 130 -3.13 -1.77 17.45
N LYS A 131 -3.11 -1.78 18.79
CA LYS A 131 -2.79 -0.59 19.62
C LYS A 131 -1.34 -0.14 19.51
N VAL A 132 -0.42 -1.01 19.09
CA VAL A 132 1.00 -0.65 18.90
C VAL A 132 1.31 -0.17 17.49
N ILE A 133 0.33 -0.19 16.60
CA ILE A 133 0.47 0.19 15.19
C ILE A 133 -0.01 1.63 14.99
N VAL A 134 0.81 2.46 14.38
CA VAL A 134 0.41 3.81 13.96
C VAL A 134 -0.44 3.69 12.71
N THR A 135 -1.74 3.98 12.85
CA THR A 135 -2.72 3.85 11.79
C THR A 135 -3.15 5.20 11.23
N PRO A 136 -3.50 5.28 9.94
CA PRO A 136 -4.16 6.45 9.37
C PRO A 136 -5.46 6.80 10.12
N PRO A 137 -5.88 8.08 10.13
CA PRO A 137 -7.18 8.44 10.66
C PRO A 137 -8.29 7.75 9.85
N GLU A 138 -9.39 7.39 10.50
CA GLU A 138 -10.55 6.78 9.81
C GLU A 138 -11.20 7.76 8.82
N LYS A 139 -11.21 9.04 9.20
CA LYS A 139 -11.74 10.11 8.34
C LYS A 139 -10.78 10.34 7.17
N GLU A 140 -11.34 10.38 5.96
CA GLU A 140 -10.62 10.75 4.75
C GLU A 140 -10.00 12.15 4.90
N ILE A 141 -8.73 12.28 4.51
CA ILE A 141 -8.03 13.57 4.47
C ILE A 141 -8.30 14.19 3.11
N THR A 142 -9.07 15.27 3.12
CA THR A 142 -9.35 16.06 1.93
C THR A 142 -8.40 17.25 1.85
N LEU A 143 -7.98 17.60 0.63
CA LEU A 143 -7.23 18.83 0.41
C LEU A 143 -8.13 20.04 0.70
N PRO A 144 -7.65 21.01 1.49
CA PRO A 144 -8.45 22.20 1.81
C PRO A 144 -8.58 23.18 0.62
N SER A 145 -7.70 23.08 -0.37
CA SER A 145 -7.71 23.82 -1.63
C SER A 145 -6.87 23.07 -2.66
N GLU A 146 -7.15 23.27 -3.92
CA GLU A 146 -6.36 22.80 -5.06
C GLU A 146 -5.74 23.99 -5.76
N ASP A 147 -4.59 24.47 -5.25
CA ASP A 147 -3.98 25.71 -5.71
C ASP A 147 -3.08 25.49 -6.93
N VAL A 148 -2.45 24.33 -7.03
CA VAL A 148 -1.59 23.95 -8.15
C VAL A 148 -1.86 22.51 -8.52
N SER A 149 -2.05 22.22 -9.80
CA SER A 149 -2.18 20.86 -10.31
C SER A 149 -1.33 20.70 -11.58
N PHE A 150 -0.71 19.53 -11.71
CA PHE A 150 0.06 19.14 -12.89
C PHE A 150 0.20 17.61 -12.93
N THR A 151 0.50 17.09 -14.12
CA THR A 151 0.82 15.68 -14.29
C THR A 151 2.33 15.50 -14.29
N LEU A 152 2.81 14.54 -13.49
CA LEU A 152 4.22 14.13 -13.41
C LEU A 152 4.36 12.74 -14.01
N SER A 153 5.04 12.62 -15.14
CA SER A 153 5.26 11.33 -15.80
C SER A 153 6.31 10.50 -15.08
N THR A 154 6.28 9.18 -15.30
CA THR A 154 7.28 8.24 -14.76
C THR A 154 8.71 8.67 -15.10
N ASP A 155 8.98 9.07 -16.35
CA ASP A 155 10.32 9.51 -16.79
C ASP A 155 10.77 10.80 -16.08
N GLN A 156 9.87 11.75 -15.89
CA GLN A 156 10.16 13.01 -15.18
C GLN A 156 10.48 12.75 -13.71
N LEU A 157 9.65 11.95 -13.02
CA LEU A 157 9.87 11.56 -11.62
C LEU A 157 11.22 10.85 -11.46
N ASP A 158 11.51 9.88 -12.31
CA ASP A 158 12.75 9.11 -12.27
C ASP A 158 13.99 10.01 -12.47
N LYS A 159 13.92 10.96 -13.42
CA LYS A 159 15.00 11.93 -13.64
C LYS A 159 15.22 12.85 -12.44
N LEU A 160 14.14 13.34 -11.81
CA LEU A 160 14.22 14.18 -10.61
C LEU A 160 14.89 13.42 -9.45
N LEU A 161 14.43 12.18 -9.16
CA LEU A 161 14.99 11.37 -8.09
C LEU A 161 16.44 10.94 -8.36
N LYS A 162 16.78 10.62 -9.61
CA LYS A 162 18.16 10.34 -10.01
C LYS A 162 19.07 11.56 -9.86
N ALA A 163 18.62 12.74 -10.29
CA ALA A 163 19.37 13.98 -10.12
C ALA A 163 19.57 14.31 -8.64
N ALA A 164 18.53 14.13 -7.80
CA ALA A 164 18.64 14.29 -6.36
C ALA A 164 19.72 13.37 -5.76
N GLY A 165 19.77 12.10 -6.18
CA GLY A 165 20.78 11.15 -5.73
C GLY A 165 22.20 11.50 -6.22
N ILE A 166 22.35 11.86 -7.50
CA ILE A 166 23.65 12.20 -8.10
C ILE A 166 24.27 13.44 -7.43
N TYR A 167 23.47 14.48 -7.23
CA TYR A 167 23.93 15.74 -6.66
C TYR A 167 23.73 15.82 -5.14
N GLN A 168 23.22 14.78 -4.49
CA GLN A 168 22.92 14.71 -3.05
C GLN A 168 22.01 15.86 -2.56
N LEU A 169 20.96 16.12 -3.32
CA LEU A 169 20.01 17.22 -3.09
C LEU A 169 18.87 16.77 -2.17
N PRO A 170 18.68 17.43 -1.00
CA PRO A 170 17.70 17.00 -0.02
C PRO A 170 16.28 17.46 -0.28
N ASP A 171 16.09 18.50 -1.11
CA ASP A 171 14.81 19.18 -1.27
C ASP A 171 14.28 19.03 -2.70
N LEU A 172 12.98 18.78 -2.82
CA LEU A 172 12.20 18.87 -4.03
C LEU A 172 11.26 20.07 -3.89
N ALA A 173 11.29 20.98 -4.86
CA ALA A 173 10.44 22.16 -4.85
C ALA A 173 9.51 22.19 -6.05
N VAL A 174 8.26 22.68 -5.84
CA VAL A 174 7.32 23.07 -6.90
C VAL A 174 7.25 24.58 -6.89
N VAL A 175 7.69 25.21 -7.99
CA VAL A 175 7.85 26.66 -8.09
C VAL A 175 7.05 27.20 -9.26
N GLY A 176 6.12 28.14 -8.97
CA GLY A 176 5.47 28.97 -9.97
C GLY A 176 6.18 30.32 -10.04
N LYS A 177 6.73 30.67 -11.19
CA LYS A 177 7.39 31.96 -11.43
C LYS A 177 7.57 32.23 -12.90
N ASN A 178 7.40 33.51 -13.30
CA ASN A 178 7.63 33.97 -14.69
C ASN A 178 6.81 33.17 -15.72
N GLY A 179 5.52 32.92 -15.45
CA GLY A 179 4.62 32.24 -16.37
C GLY A 179 4.70 30.72 -16.40
N VAL A 180 5.58 30.07 -15.61
CA VAL A 180 5.78 28.62 -15.67
C VAL A 180 5.76 27.97 -14.30
N VAL A 181 5.29 26.71 -14.27
CA VAL A 181 5.43 25.80 -13.11
C VAL A 181 6.62 24.87 -13.36
N LYS A 182 7.55 24.88 -12.43
CA LYS A 182 8.73 23.99 -12.44
C LYS A 182 8.74 23.09 -11.22
N ILE A 183 9.16 21.85 -11.42
CA ILE A 183 9.62 20.97 -10.34
C ILE A 183 11.13 20.94 -10.40
N LEU A 184 11.77 21.13 -9.26
CA LEU A 184 13.23 21.07 -9.18
C LEU A 184 13.69 20.38 -7.91
N VAL A 185 14.84 19.74 -8.00
CA VAL A 185 15.59 19.23 -6.85
C VAL A 185 16.79 20.14 -6.58
N ARG A 186 17.02 20.48 -5.31
CA ARG A 186 18.04 21.42 -4.89
C ARG A 186 18.42 21.23 -3.41
N ASP A 187 19.44 21.91 -2.96
CA ASP A 187 19.64 22.18 -1.53
C ASP A 187 19.22 23.62 -1.22
N LYS A 188 18.05 23.78 -0.59
CA LYS A 188 17.50 25.09 -0.24
C LYS A 188 18.40 25.89 0.74
N LYS A 189 19.30 25.22 1.46
CA LYS A 189 20.21 25.86 2.42
C LYS A 189 21.55 26.27 1.82
N ASN A 190 21.83 25.86 0.59
CA ASN A 190 23.09 26.12 -0.08
C ASN A 190 22.88 26.70 -1.48
N ASP A 191 22.95 28.01 -1.59
CA ASP A 191 22.71 28.76 -2.85
C ASP A 191 23.76 28.45 -3.94
N THR A 192 24.86 27.78 -3.60
CA THR A 192 25.91 27.37 -4.56
C THR A 192 25.80 25.91 -4.94
N SER A 193 24.78 25.18 -4.49
CA SER A 193 24.56 23.80 -4.87
C SER A 193 24.12 23.68 -6.34
N ASN A 194 24.35 22.50 -6.91
CA ASN A 194 23.73 22.14 -8.17
C ASN A 194 22.21 22.07 -8.00
N ASP A 195 21.47 22.15 -9.11
CA ASP A 195 20.05 21.87 -9.18
C ASP A 195 19.71 21.08 -10.44
N PHE A 196 18.49 20.57 -10.50
CA PHE A 196 17.93 19.99 -11.72
C PHE A 196 16.43 20.31 -11.75
N ALA A 197 15.95 20.91 -12.85
CA ALA A 197 14.59 21.39 -12.98
C ALA A 197 13.89 20.87 -14.23
N ILE A 198 12.59 20.62 -14.13
CA ILE A 198 11.69 20.26 -15.22
C ILE A 198 10.51 21.22 -15.21
N THR A 199 10.12 21.77 -16.37
CA THR A 199 8.89 22.55 -16.53
C THR A 199 7.73 21.57 -16.72
N VAL A 200 6.65 21.74 -15.95
CA VAL A 200 5.48 20.84 -15.92
C VAL A 200 4.16 21.55 -16.23
N GLY A 201 4.15 22.86 -16.33
CA GLY A 201 2.94 23.62 -16.63
C GLY A 201 3.20 25.12 -16.71
N GLU A 202 2.10 25.87 -16.84
CA GLU A 202 2.09 27.33 -16.87
C GLU A 202 1.29 27.87 -15.70
N THR A 203 1.61 29.06 -15.22
CA THR A 203 0.89 29.76 -14.14
C THR A 203 1.18 31.23 -14.14
N ASP A 204 0.17 32.05 -13.86
CA ASP A 204 0.32 33.49 -13.62
C ASP A 204 0.66 33.81 -12.16
N GLU A 205 0.62 32.78 -11.28
CA GLU A 205 0.88 32.95 -9.85
C GLU A 205 2.36 32.73 -9.51
N SER A 206 2.81 33.38 -8.44
CA SER A 206 4.12 33.15 -7.85
C SER A 206 3.98 32.37 -6.54
N PHE A 207 4.61 31.18 -6.47
CA PHE A 207 4.58 30.32 -5.31
C PHE A 207 5.83 29.42 -5.24
N GLU A 208 6.10 28.90 -4.06
CA GLU A 208 7.13 27.90 -3.82
C GLU A 208 6.71 26.94 -2.71
N PHE A 209 6.62 25.64 -3.05
CA PHE A 209 6.35 24.55 -2.13
C PHE A 209 7.59 23.66 -2.04
N ASN A 210 8.03 23.34 -0.84
CA ASN A 210 9.23 22.54 -0.62
C ASN A 210 8.87 21.23 0.08
N PHE A 211 9.37 20.13 -0.46
CA PHE A 211 9.25 18.78 0.04
C PHE A 211 10.64 18.21 0.32
N LYS A 212 10.74 17.26 1.23
CA LYS A 212 11.97 16.48 1.40
C LYS A 212 11.98 15.31 0.42
N VAL A 213 13.08 15.15 -0.32
CA VAL A 213 13.25 14.02 -1.25
C VAL A 213 13.08 12.68 -0.53
N GLU A 214 13.56 12.56 0.70
CA GLU A 214 13.40 11.36 1.53
C GLU A 214 11.94 10.97 1.82
N ASN A 215 11.01 11.92 1.70
CA ASN A 215 9.58 11.71 1.88
C ASN A 215 8.84 11.32 0.59
N ILE A 216 9.50 11.34 -0.56
CA ILE A 216 8.93 10.90 -1.84
C ILE A 216 8.98 9.36 -1.90
N LYS A 217 8.02 8.72 -1.24
CA LYS A 217 7.91 7.26 -1.09
C LYS A 217 6.82 6.72 -2.00
N ILE A 218 6.92 7.00 -3.30
CA ILE A 218 5.94 6.60 -4.31
C ILE A 218 6.53 5.56 -5.26
N LEU A 219 5.66 4.73 -5.85
CA LEU A 219 6.05 3.76 -6.88
C LEU A 219 6.36 4.47 -8.20
N PRO A 220 7.17 3.87 -9.09
CA PRO A 220 7.28 4.36 -10.46
C PRO A 220 5.89 4.39 -11.12
N GLY A 221 5.54 5.54 -11.71
CA GLY A 221 4.22 5.73 -12.33
C GLY A 221 4.05 7.16 -12.82
N THR A 222 2.94 7.39 -13.53
CA THR A 222 2.48 8.74 -13.86
C THR A 222 1.47 9.19 -12.80
N TYR A 223 1.64 10.39 -12.29
CA TYR A 223 0.85 10.94 -11.19
C TYR A 223 0.20 12.26 -11.57
N ASP A 224 -1.07 12.42 -11.22
CA ASP A 224 -1.69 13.71 -11.14
C ASP A 224 -1.41 14.28 -9.75
N VAL A 225 -0.66 15.36 -9.71
CA VAL A 225 -0.18 15.99 -8.49
C VAL A 225 -1.01 17.23 -8.21
N VAL A 226 -1.53 17.33 -7.00
CA VAL A 226 -2.25 18.49 -6.51
C VAL A 226 -1.58 19.00 -5.25
N VAL A 227 -1.31 20.31 -5.21
CA VAL A 227 -0.67 20.97 -4.07
C VAL A 227 -1.57 22.06 -3.52
N SER A 228 -1.74 22.10 -2.21
CA SER A 228 -2.46 23.14 -1.49
C SER A 228 -1.50 24.11 -0.82
N LYS A 229 -1.78 25.41 -0.87
CA LYS A 229 -1.08 26.46 -0.11
C LYS A 229 -1.12 26.22 1.41
N LYS A 230 -1.99 25.35 1.90
CA LYS A 230 -2.07 24.93 3.30
C LYS A 230 -1.14 23.77 3.65
N LEU A 231 -0.07 23.57 2.85
CA LEU A 231 1.01 22.60 3.07
C LEU A 231 0.57 21.13 2.99
N LEU A 232 -0.40 20.83 2.14
CA LEU A 232 -0.81 19.48 1.80
C LEU A 232 -0.65 19.25 0.29
N SER A 233 -0.31 18.03 -0.09
CA SER A 233 -0.28 17.60 -1.50
C SER A 233 -0.86 16.19 -1.65
N ARG A 234 -1.43 15.92 -2.81
CA ARG A 234 -1.93 14.59 -3.20
C ARG A 234 -1.40 14.26 -4.58
#